data_1fc773199c0589cba6243741ec3713f5
#
_entry.id   1fc773199c0589cba6243741ec3713f5
#
_cell.length_a   1.000
_cell.length_b   1.000
_cell.length_c   1.000
_cell.angle_alpha   90.00
_cell.angle_beta   90.00
_cell.angle_gamma   90.00
#
_symmetry.space_group_name_H-M   'P 1'
#
loop_
_entity.id
_entity.type
_entity.pdbx_description
1 polymer ?
#
loop_
_entity_poly.entity_id
_entity_poly.type
_entity_poly.pdbx_seq_one_letter_code
_entity_poly.pdbx_strand_id
1 'polypeptide(L)'
;MVDFQLDEMQEMLRELAHEFAVDEIRPHAEHWDEESVYPKEVIQMAHEMGLLNLHIPEKYGGPGLGCMEEVLVNEELAWGDPGFATAAYATALACAPIITGATEAQKDIWLRKVAEEGALASYAVTEPGAGSDVAAIKTTAVRDGDDYIINGSKMWITGAGYADFFFVLAKTDPDAGYKGMSGFIVESNREGLSLGKKETNMGQRCSDTRSISFDNVRIPADQLVGESESGGWMNAMSAFDLSRPNIAAHATGLSRAAYEHALQYSNERQTFGKPLHRHQAIQFMLADMKTDIEASRMLTWKSASEADVGVKNTESAAHAKRFASDAAMKISTDAVQVYGGYGYSEEYPVARLMRAAKVMQIYEGSSQVQRMIIGREITKNL
;
A
#
# COMPACT_ATOMS: atom_id res chain seq x y z
N MET A 1 19.51 21.36 10.39
CA MET A 1 20.34 20.23 10.87
C MET A 1 19.54 18.99 10.51
N VAL A 2 20.14 17.99 9.90
CA VAL A 2 19.39 16.73 9.66
C VAL A 2 19.34 16.01 10.99
N ASP A 3 18.13 15.80 11.52
CA ASP A 3 17.90 15.01 12.72
C ASP A 3 17.27 13.69 12.29
N PHE A 4 17.84 12.58 12.75
CA PHE A 4 17.32 11.21 12.52
C PHE A 4 16.68 10.64 13.79
N GLN A 5 16.52 11.46 14.83
CA GLN A 5 15.85 11.05 16.05
C GLN A 5 14.35 11.25 15.89
N LEU A 6 13.59 10.25 16.30
CA LEU A 6 12.15 10.35 16.42
C LEU A 6 11.81 11.17 17.67
N ASP A 7 10.71 11.90 17.63
CA ASP A 7 10.17 12.53 18.82
C ASP A 7 9.44 11.51 19.71
N GLU A 8 9.05 11.94 20.90
CA GLU A 8 8.42 11.07 21.91
C GLU A 8 7.09 10.46 21.40
N MET A 9 6.30 11.21 20.66
CA MET A 9 5.04 10.72 20.08
C MET A 9 5.29 9.69 18.99
N GLN A 10 6.25 9.94 18.11
CA GLN A 10 6.65 9.03 17.04
C GLN A 10 7.20 7.69 17.58
N GLU A 11 8.04 7.76 18.62
CA GLU A 11 8.54 6.57 19.32
C GLU A 11 7.40 5.77 19.94
N MET A 12 6.50 6.43 20.67
CA MET A 12 5.34 5.77 21.29
C MET A 12 4.42 5.12 20.27
N LEU A 13 4.15 5.80 19.16
CA LEU A 13 3.29 5.28 18.09
C LEU A 13 3.93 4.06 17.41
N ARG A 14 5.23 4.11 17.17
CA ARG A 14 6.00 2.98 16.61
C ARG A 14 5.99 1.77 17.56
N GLU A 15 6.21 2.00 18.87
CA GLU A 15 6.15 0.95 19.87
C GLU A 15 4.77 0.32 19.94
N LEU A 16 3.69 1.11 19.99
CA LEU A 16 2.31 0.62 19.95
C LEU A 16 2.03 -0.25 18.72
N ALA A 17 2.46 0.20 17.54
CA ALA A 17 2.30 -0.56 16.31
C ALA A 17 3.13 -1.86 16.32
N HIS A 18 4.31 -1.84 16.94
CA HIS A 18 5.14 -3.04 17.10
C HIS A 18 4.49 -4.06 18.03
N GLU A 19 4.03 -3.63 19.23
CA GLU A 19 3.30 -4.49 20.17
C GLU A 19 2.08 -5.11 19.51
N PHE A 20 1.27 -4.31 18.81
CA PHE A 20 0.14 -4.82 18.04
C PHE A 20 0.57 -5.86 16.98
N ALA A 21 1.67 -5.62 16.29
CA ALA A 21 2.17 -6.56 15.28
C ALA A 21 2.66 -7.88 15.91
N VAL A 22 3.27 -7.84 17.09
CA VAL A 22 3.70 -9.03 17.87
C VAL A 22 2.50 -9.84 18.34
N ASP A 23 1.50 -9.18 18.89
CA ASP A 23 0.41 -9.86 19.61
C ASP A 23 -0.72 -10.28 18.67
N GLU A 24 -1.07 -9.46 17.67
CA GLU A 24 -2.27 -9.64 16.86
C GLU A 24 -2.01 -9.99 15.38
N ILE A 25 -0.80 -9.72 14.84
CA ILE A 25 -0.54 -9.99 13.42
C ILE A 25 0.31 -11.26 13.25
N ARG A 26 1.49 -11.31 13.85
CA ARG A 26 2.45 -12.41 13.64
C ARG A 26 1.90 -13.80 13.96
N PRO A 27 1.13 -13.99 15.05
CA PRO A 27 0.58 -15.31 15.38
C PRO A 27 -0.38 -15.86 14.34
N HIS A 28 -1.01 -14.99 13.56
CA HIS A 28 -2.03 -15.35 12.58
C HIS A 28 -1.55 -15.34 11.13
N ALA A 29 -0.36 -14.80 10.86
CA ALA A 29 0.14 -14.51 9.52
C ALA A 29 0.27 -15.75 8.62
N GLU A 30 0.69 -16.89 9.16
CA GLU A 30 0.77 -18.17 8.45
C GLU A 30 -0.61 -18.65 8.00
N HIS A 31 -1.55 -18.75 8.94
CA HIS A 31 -2.93 -19.14 8.67
C HIS A 31 -3.61 -18.24 7.63
N TRP A 32 -3.44 -16.93 7.74
CA TRP A 32 -4.01 -15.98 6.77
C TRP A 32 -3.47 -16.17 5.34
N ASP A 33 -2.17 -16.48 5.20
CA ASP A 33 -1.57 -16.73 3.89
C ASP A 33 -2.00 -18.09 3.33
N GLU A 34 -1.98 -19.16 4.11
CA GLU A 34 -2.33 -20.51 3.69
C GLU A 34 -3.80 -20.61 3.26
N GLU A 35 -4.71 -20.17 4.12
CA GLU A 35 -6.15 -20.23 3.89
C GLU A 35 -6.69 -19.03 3.11
N SER A 36 -5.81 -18.07 2.78
CA SER A 36 -6.18 -16.84 2.10
C SER A 36 -7.30 -16.07 2.82
N VAL A 37 -7.27 -16.00 4.15
CA VAL A 37 -8.28 -15.33 4.98
C VAL A 37 -8.01 -13.83 5.03
N TYR A 38 -9.04 -13.02 4.78
CA TYR A 38 -8.95 -11.55 4.99
C TYR A 38 -9.10 -11.24 6.48
N PRO A 39 -8.14 -10.52 7.09
CA PRO A 39 -8.08 -10.34 8.54
C PRO A 39 -8.97 -9.19 9.03
N LYS A 40 -10.27 -9.24 8.73
CA LYS A 40 -11.21 -8.13 8.97
C LYS A 40 -11.25 -7.68 10.43
N GLU A 41 -11.32 -8.63 11.35
CA GLU A 41 -11.43 -8.36 12.78
C GLU A 41 -10.16 -7.66 13.30
N VAL A 42 -8.99 -8.09 12.84
CA VAL A 42 -7.71 -7.50 13.27
C VAL A 42 -7.49 -6.13 12.62
N ILE A 43 -7.97 -5.91 11.39
CA ILE A 43 -8.01 -4.58 10.77
C ILE A 43 -8.90 -3.64 11.58
N GLN A 44 -10.07 -4.11 12.04
CA GLN A 44 -10.95 -3.32 12.88
C GLN A 44 -10.30 -2.97 14.22
N MET A 45 -9.61 -3.94 14.87
CA MET A 45 -8.86 -3.68 16.12
C MET A 45 -7.75 -2.63 15.89
N ALA A 46 -6.99 -2.73 14.80
CA ALA A 46 -5.97 -1.74 14.46
C ALA A 46 -6.57 -0.33 14.23
N HIS A 47 -7.76 -0.26 13.63
CA HIS A 47 -8.50 1.00 13.48
C HIS A 47 -8.91 1.56 14.86
N GLU A 48 -9.50 0.77 15.74
CA GLU A 48 -9.93 1.18 17.08
C GLU A 48 -8.76 1.63 17.97
N MET A 49 -7.57 1.08 17.74
CA MET A 49 -6.32 1.50 18.39
C MET A 49 -5.70 2.76 17.77
N GLY A 50 -6.28 3.32 16.70
CA GLY A 50 -5.77 4.50 16.03
C GLY A 50 -4.48 4.27 15.24
N LEU A 51 -4.27 3.04 14.71
CA LEU A 51 -3.10 2.67 13.91
C LEU A 51 -3.34 2.78 12.39
N LEU A 52 -4.58 3.07 11.95
CA LEU A 52 -4.93 3.14 10.53
C LEU A 52 -5.47 4.50 10.13
N ASN A 53 -5.32 4.83 8.85
CA ASN A 53 -5.87 6.06 8.25
C ASN A 53 -5.38 7.35 8.93
N LEU A 54 -4.13 7.38 9.35
CA LEU A 54 -3.53 8.41 10.20
C LEU A 54 -3.57 9.81 9.58
N HIS A 55 -3.56 9.91 8.26
CA HIS A 55 -3.58 11.17 7.50
C HIS A 55 -4.97 11.79 7.35
N ILE A 56 -6.06 11.13 7.81
CA ILE A 56 -7.40 11.74 7.80
C ILE A 56 -7.40 12.93 8.77
N PRO A 57 -7.75 14.15 8.32
CA PRO A 57 -7.73 15.33 9.17
C PRO A 57 -8.68 15.25 10.38
N GLU A 58 -8.26 15.85 11.51
CA GLU A 58 -9.03 15.86 12.77
C GLU A 58 -10.47 16.39 12.60
N LYS A 59 -10.68 17.38 11.75
CA LYS A 59 -12.02 17.93 11.47
C LYS A 59 -13.02 16.92 10.90
N TYR A 60 -12.51 15.80 10.36
CA TYR A 60 -13.33 14.68 9.86
C TYR A 60 -13.25 13.45 10.78
N GLY A 61 -12.77 13.61 12.01
CA GLY A 61 -12.69 12.55 13.02
C GLY A 61 -11.43 11.68 12.95
N GLY A 62 -10.49 11.99 12.06
CA GLY A 62 -9.22 11.27 11.94
C GLY A 62 -8.16 11.76 12.92
N PRO A 63 -7.00 11.09 13.00
CA PRO A 63 -5.89 11.50 13.85
C PRO A 63 -5.17 12.77 13.38
N GLY A 64 -5.23 13.10 12.08
CA GLY A 64 -4.58 14.28 11.51
C GLY A 64 -3.06 14.25 11.53
N LEU A 65 -2.47 13.05 11.53
CA LEU A 65 -1.02 12.85 11.59
C LEU A 65 -0.37 12.96 10.21
N GLY A 66 0.95 13.08 10.20
CA GLY A 66 1.74 13.21 8.99
C GLY A 66 2.09 11.90 8.32
N CYS A 67 2.78 12.02 7.18
CA CYS A 67 3.30 10.87 6.44
C CYS A 67 4.42 10.15 7.22
N MET A 68 5.18 10.87 8.08
CA MET A 68 6.22 10.28 8.92
C MET A 68 5.62 9.27 9.90
N GLU A 69 4.58 9.66 10.63
CA GLU A 69 3.88 8.76 11.56
C GLU A 69 3.29 7.56 10.85
N GLU A 70 2.71 7.80 9.66
CA GLU A 70 2.11 6.73 8.86
C GLU A 70 3.16 5.71 8.38
N VAL A 71 4.34 6.13 7.93
CA VAL A 71 5.40 5.19 7.51
C VAL A 71 6.01 4.45 8.69
N LEU A 72 6.08 5.04 9.88
CA LEU A 72 6.54 4.36 11.09
C LEU A 72 5.61 3.21 11.46
N VAL A 73 4.31 3.46 11.50
CA VAL A 73 3.30 2.43 11.77
C VAL A 73 3.30 1.35 10.70
N ASN A 74 3.30 1.75 9.42
CA ASN A 74 3.27 0.81 8.30
C ASN A 74 4.51 -0.10 8.23
N GLU A 75 5.69 0.37 8.67
CA GLU A 75 6.88 -0.50 8.79
C GLU A 75 6.65 -1.62 9.81
N GLU A 76 6.06 -1.31 10.99
CA GLU A 76 5.81 -2.30 12.03
C GLU A 76 4.68 -3.27 11.66
N LEU A 77 3.57 -2.78 11.08
CA LEU A 77 2.50 -3.65 10.61
C LEU A 77 2.99 -4.65 9.54
N ALA A 78 3.84 -4.18 8.60
CA ALA A 78 4.42 -5.04 7.57
C ALA A 78 5.51 -5.97 8.09
N TRP A 79 6.20 -5.62 9.17
CA TRP A 79 7.07 -6.52 9.91
C TRP A 79 6.26 -7.66 10.55
N GLY A 80 5.05 -7.37 11.01
CA GLY A 80 4.09 -8.38 11.44
C GLY A 80 3.70 -9.32 10.30
N ASP A 81 3.05 -8.78 9.27
CA ASP A 81 2.75 -9.45 8.00
C ASP A 81 2.53 -8.44 6.86
N PRO A 82 3.25 -8.56 5.72
CA PRO A 82 3.09 -7.64 4.60
C PRO A 82 1.74 -7.73 3.90
N GLY A 83 1.06 -8.87 3.96
CA GLY A 83 -0.28 -9.05 3.41
C GLY A 83 -1.33 -8.32 4.24
N PHE A 84 -1.21 -8.39 5.58
CA PHE A 84 -2.02 -7.60 6.51
C PHE A 84 -1.84 -6.10 6.26
N ALA A 85 -0.58 -5.63 6.23
CA ALA A 85 -0.29 -4.21 6.02
C ALA A 85 -0.90 -3.70 4.70
N THR A 86 -0.79 -4.47 3.60
CA THR A 86 -1.42 -4.12 2.32
C THR A 86 -2.94 -4.10 2.39
N ALA A 87 -3.57 -5.06 3.08
CA ALA A 87 -5.02 -5.10 3.28
C ALA A 87 -5.52 -3.89 4.08
N ALA A 88 -4.85 -3.57 5.18
CA ALA A 88 -5.18 -2.46 6.07
C ALA A 88 -4.99 -1.09 5.40
N TYR A 89 -3.92 -0.94 4.59
CA TYR A 89 -3.60 0.31 3.89
C TYR A 89 -4.52 0.61 2.69
N ALA A 90 -5.30 -0.35 2.20
CA ALA A 90 -6.19 -0.15 1.03
C ALA A 90 -7.16 1.02 1.22
N THR A 91 -7.70 1.20 2.43
CA THR A 91 -8.61 2.29 2.78
C THR A 91 -7.89 3.64 2.77
N ALA A 92 -6.71 3.73 3.36
CA ALA A 92 -5.90 4.95 3.35
C ALA A 92 -5.58 5.41 1.92
N LEU A 93 -5.20 4.49 1.04
CA LEU A 93 -4.99 4.79 -0.38
C LEU A 93 -6.26 5.31 -1.08
N ALA A 94 -7.43 4.73 -0.79
CA ALA A 94 -8.70 5.18 -1.37
C ALA A 94 -9.13 6.55 -0.85
N CYS A 95 -8.78 6.91 0.39
CA CYS A 95 -9.06 8.21 0.99
C CYS A 95 -8.16 9.33 0.43
N ALA A 96 -6.95 9.04 -0.01
CA ALA A 96 -6.01 10.06 -0.47
C ALA A 96 -6.57 10.97 -1.60
N PRO A 97 -7.19 10.47 -2.68
CA PRO A 97 -7.81 11.33 -3.68
C PRO A 97 -9.07 12.08 -3.17
N ILE A 98 -9.73 11.56 -2.14
CA ILE A 98 -10.86 12.26 -1.49
C ILE A 98 -10.33 13.44 -0.68
N ILE A 99 -9.28 13.23 0.10
CA ILE A 99 -8.63 14.31 0.88
C ILE A 99 -8.15 15.44 -0.02
N THR A 100 -7.54 15.11 -1.15
CA THR A 100 -6.93 16.12 -2.04
C THR A 100 -7.91 16.77 -2.99
N GLY A 101 -8.96 16.08 -3.42
CA GLY A 101 -9.80 16.51 -4.53
C GLY A 101 -11.29 16.69 -4.25
N ALA A 102 -11.81 16.11 -3.16
CA ALA A 102 -13.23 16.18 -2.86
C ALA A 102 -13.65 17.55 -2.27
N THR A 103 -14.95 17.87 -2.38
CA THR A 103 -15.55 19.01 -1.70
C THR A 103 -15.58 18.81 -0.18
N GLU A 104 -15.70 19.87 0.58
CA GLU A 104 -15.81 19.78 2.05
C GLU A 104 -17.00 18.91 2.49
N ALA A 105 -18.13 18.99 1.79
CA ALA A 105 -19.31 18.16 2.06
C ALA A 105 -19.03 16.68 1.81
N GLN A 106 -18.34 16.33 0.71
CA GLN A 106 -17.95 14.95 0.42
C GLN A 106 -16.94 14.42 1.45
N LYS A 107 -15.95 15.24 1.83
CA LYS A 107 -14.98 14.88 2.88
C LYS A 107 -15.67 14.61 4.21
N ASP A 108 -16.62 15.46 4.61
CA ASP A 108 -17.35 15.30 5.87
C ASP A 108 -18.17 14.01 5.90
N ILE A 109 -18.71 13.57 4.78
CA ILE A 109 -19.44 12.30 4.68
C ILE A 109 -18.47 11.10 4.66
N TRP A 110 -17.54 11.09 3.71
CA TRP A 110 -16.79 9.85 3.38
C TRP A 110 -15.58 9.63 4.27
N LEU A 111 -14.85 10.70 4.65
CA LEU A 111 -13.73 10.57 5.56
C LEU A 111 -14.19 10.31 7.00
N ARG A 112 -15.30 10.94 7.42
CA ARG A 112 -15.89 10.69 8.74
C ARG A 112 -16.41 9.26 8.85
N LYS A 113 -17.02 8.73 7.80
CA LYS A 113 -17.44 7.32 7.76
C LYS A 113 -16.27 6.35 7.96
N VAL A 114 -15.10 6.65 7.37
CA VAL A 114 -13.88 5.87 7.59
C VAL A 114 -13.34 6.06 9.01
N ALA A 115 -13.21 7.32 9.45
CA ALA A 115 -12.58 7.63 10.73
C ALA A 115 -13.39 7.21 11.96
N GLU A 116 -14.73 7.41 11.92
CA GLU A 116 -15.60 7.18 13.09
C GLU A 116 -16.29 5.81 13.06
N GLU A 117 -16.62 5.28 11.87
CA GLU A 117 -17.35 4.02 11.72
C GLU A 117 -16.44 2.83 11.33
N GLY A 118 -15.18 3.09 11.02
CA GLY A 118 -14.24 2.06 10.55
C GLY A 118 -14.60 1.50 9.17
N ALA A 119 -15.31 2.28 8.33
CA ALA A 119 -15.67 1.85 6.99
C ALA A 119 -14.44 1.56 6.14
N LEU A 120 -14.50 0.50 5.34
CA LEU A 120 -13.42 0.10 4.46
C LEU A 120 -13.63 0.67 3.05
N ALA A 121 -12.56 1.10 2.41
CA ALA A 121 -12.61 1.59 1.05
C ALA A 121 -11.51 0.96 0.18
N SER A 122 -11.74 0.96 -1.14
CA SER A 122 -10.73 0.46 -2.08
C SER A 122 -10.52 1.39 -3.26
N TYR A 123 -9.28 1.41 -3.75
CA TYR A 123 -8.83 2.26 -4.85
C TYR A 123 -8.96 1.54 -6.20
N ALA A 124 -9.97 1.91 -6.99
CA ALA A 124 -10.36 1.24 -8.23
C ALA A 124 -9.94 2.05 -9.48
N VAL A 125 -8.66 1.99 -9.84
CA VAL A 125 -8.08 2.68 -11.00
C VAL A 125 -7.64 1.71 -12.09
N THR A 126 -6.88 0.67 -11.75
CA THR A 126 -6.31 -0.31 -12.68
C THR A 126 -7.40 -1.11 -13.41
N GLU A 127 -7.18 -1.38 -14.70
CA GLU A 127 -8.04 -2.20 -15.54
C GLU A 127 -7.26 -3.39 -16.13
N PRO A 128 -7.93 -4.43 -16.66
CA PRO A 128 -7.26 -5.57 -17.29
C PRO A 128 -6.25 -5.17 -18.39
N GLY A 129 -6.51 -4.09 -19.10
CA GLY A 129 -5.66 -3.57 -20.17
C GLY A 129 -4.85 -2.32 -19.83
N ALA A 130 -4.95 -1.80 -18.59
CA ALA A 130 -4.36 -0.51 -18.21
C ALA A 130 -3.84 -0.56 -16.76
N GLY A 131 -2.59 -0.96 -16.57
CA GLY A 131 -1.88 -0.92 -15.30
C GLY A 131 -0.93 0.26 -15.25
N SER A 132 0.32 0.09 -15.71
CA SER A 132 1.30 1.19 -15.75
C SER A 132 0.88 2.32 -16.70
N ASP A 133 0.15 2.00 -17.77
CA ASP A 133 -0.48 2.97 -18.66
C ASP A 133 -1.90 3.30 -18.17
N VAL A 134 -2.00 4.03 -17.06
CA VAL A 134 -3.29 4.46 -16.50
C VAL A 134 -4.11 5.30 -17.49
N ALA A 135 -3.45 6.03 -18.42
CA ALA A 135 -4.15 6.84 -19.42
C ALA A 135 -4.99 6.01 -20.41
N ALA A 136 -4.68 4.71 -20.53
CA ALA A 136 -5.39 3.78 -21.40
C ALA A 136 -6.64 3.14 -20.78
N ILE A 137 -7.11 3.56 -19.61
CA ILE A 137 -8.37 3.04 -19.02
C ILE A 137 -9.54 3.23 -19.98
N LYS A 138 -10.51 2.32 -19.89
CA LYS A 138 -11.69 2.30 -20.76
C LYS A 138 -13.01 2.47 -20.03
N THR A 139 -13.03 2.34 -18.70
CA THR A 139 -14.22 2.62 -17.88
C THR A 139 -14.70 4.04 -18.16
N THR A 140 -15.98 4.18 -18.46
CA THR A 140 -16.64 5.46 -18.77
C THR A 140 -17.65 5.82 -17.69
N ALA A 141 -17.88 7.12 -17.51
CA ALA A 141 -18.97 7.67 -16.72
C ALA A 141 -19.67 8.73 -17.57
N VAL A 142 -20.90 8.43 -17.96
CA VAL A 142 -21.70 9.30 -18.84
C VAL A 142 -22.77 10.00 -17.99
N ARG A 143 -22.85 11.33 -18.08
CA ARG A 143 -23.85 12.10 -17.35
C ARG A 143 -25.25 11.84 -17.90
N ASP A 144 -26.21 11.59 -17.01
CA ASP A 144 -27.64 11.38 -17.31
C ASP A 144 -28.48 12.18 -16.30
N GLY A 145 -28.78 13.43 -16.63
CA GLY A 145 -29.48 14.37 -15.73
C GLY A 145 -28.65 14.70 -14.48
N ASP A 146 -29.19 14.35 -13.32
CA ASP A 146 -28.56 14.52 -12.02
C ASP A 146 -27.73 13.31 -11.56
N ASP A 147 -27.47 12.38 -12.47
CA ASP A 147 -26.71 11.15 -12.22
C ASP A 147 -25.57 10.99 -13.20
N TYR A 148 -24.70 9.99 -12.92
CA TYR A 148 -23.75 9.38 -13.85
C TYR A 148 -24.05 7.91 -14.00
N ILE A 149 -23.85 7.38 -15.23
CA ILE A 149 -23.92 5.97 -15.55
C ILE A 149 -22.49 5.47 -15.80
N ILE A 150 -22.02 4.59 -14.94
CA ILE A 150 -20.66 4.01 -15.04
C ILE A 150 -20.72 2.66 -15.75
N ASN A 151 -19.87 2.46 -16.75
CA ASN A 151 -19.69 1.22 -17.48
C ASN A 151 -18.21 0.88 -17.63
N GLY A 152 -17.85 -0.38 -17.38
CA GLY A 152 -16.47 -0.86 -17.53
C GLY A 152 -16.07 -1.91 -16.53
N SER A 153 -14.75 -2.06 -16.33
CA SER A 153 -14.24 -3.04 -15.37
C SER A 153 -12.92 -2.57 -14.75
N LYS A 154 -12.71 -2.90 -13.49
CA LYS A 154 -11.45 -2.70 -12.78
C LYS A 154 -10.83 -4.04 -12.41
N MET A 155 -9.51 -4.07 -12.22
CA MET A 155 -8.76 -5.29 -11.94
C MET A 155 -7.71 -5.06 -10.88
N TRP A 156 -7.38 -6.08 -10.11
CA TRP A 156 -6.38 -6.06 -9.05
C TRP A 156 -6.75 -5.12 -7.89
N ILE A 157 -8.04 -5.03 -7.55
CA ILE A 157 -8.51 -4.12 -6.51
C ILE A 157 -8.41 -4.78 -5.15
N THR A 158 -7.50 -4.28 -4.33
CA THR A 158 -7.22 -4.74 -2.97
C THR A 158 -8.39 -4.43 -2.04
N GLY A 159 -8.81 -5.42 -1.24
CA GLY A 159 -9.90 -5.26 -0.27
C GLY A 159 -11.30 -5.18 -0.88
N ALA A 160 -11.46 -5.37 -2.20
CA ALA A 160 -12.72 -5.12 -2.89
C ALA A 160 -13.90 -5.94 -2.35
N GLY A 161 -13.65 -7.15 -1.81
CA GLY A 161 -14.71 -7.99 -1.23
C GLY A 161 -15.26 -7.51 0.11
N TYR A 162 -14.60 -6.53 0.72
CA TYR A 162 -14.92 -6.00 2.04
C TYR A 162 -15.17 -4.49 2.06
N ALA A 163 -14.93 -3.80 0.92
CA ALA A 163 -15.09 -2.36 0.82
C ALA A 163 -16.56 -1.94 0.89
N ASP A 164 -16.83 -0.89 1.67
CA ASP A 164 -18.14 -0.21 1.71
C ASP A 164 -18.30 0.72 0.51
N PHE A 165 -17.19 1.29 0.03
CA PHE A 165 -17.17 2.12 -1.17
C PHE A 165 -15.83 2.05 -1.90
N PHE A 166 -15.83 2.53 -3.14
CA PHE A 166 -14.67 2.60 -4.02
C PHE A 166 -14.39 4.02 -4.47
N PHE A 167 -13.11 4.42 -4.49
CA PHE A 167 -12.69 5.50 -5.38
C PHE A 167 -12.50 4.92 -6.77
N VAL A 168 -13.28 5.38 -7.75
CA VAL A 168 -13.28 4.88 -9.13
C VAL A 168 -12.80 5.97 -10.08
N LEU A 169 -11.75 5.70 -10.86
CA LEU A 169 -11.32 6.57 -11.96
C LEU A 169 -12.01 6.14 -13.26
N ALA A 170 -12.74 7.05 -13.91
CA ALA A 170 -13.44 6.80 -15.16
C ALA A 170 -13.28 7.95 -16.15
N LYS A 171 -13.51 7.70 -17.45
CA LYS A 171 -13.55 8.75 -18.49
C LYS A 171 -14.93 9.36 -18.58
N THR A 172 -15.02 10.66 -18.36
CA THR A 172 -16.19 11.48 -18.67
C THR A 172 -16.10 12.07 -20.07
N ASP A 173 -14.88 12.30 -20.59
CA ASP A 173 -14.60 12.67 -21.97
C ASP A 173 -13.52 11.73 -22.56
N PRO A 174 -13.91 10.68 -23.31
CA PRO A 174 -12.96 9.73 -23.89
C PRO A 174 -11.95 10.36 -24.88
N ASP A 175 -12.31 11.48 -25.53
CA ASP A 175 -11.50 12.11 -26.57
C ASP A 175 -10.43 13.05 -25.98
N ALA A 176 -10.59 13.50 -24.75
CA ALA A 176 -9.64 14.39 -24.08
C ALA A 176 -8.44 13.67 -23.42
N GLY A 177 -8.30 12.34 -23.62
CA GLY A 177 -7.21 11.55 -23.06
C GLY A 177 -7.24 11.55 -21.52
N TYR A 178 -6.08 11.79 -20.86
CA TYR A 178 -6.02 11.81 -19.41
C TYR A 178 -6.75 13.02 -18.78
N LYS A 179 -6.95 14.12 -19.55
CA LYS A 179 -7.69 15.30 -19.11
C LYS A 179 -9.19 15.06 -19.02
N GLY A 180 -9.71 14.07 -19.72
CA GLY A 180 -11.13 13.69 -19.68
C GLY A 180 -11.45 12.64 -18.59
N MET A 181 -10.58 12.49 -17.59
CA MET A 181 -10.80 11.55 -16.49
C MET A 181 -11.33 12.24 -15.25
N SER A 182 -12.32 11.60 -14.61
CA SER A 182 -12.96 12.05 -13.39
C SER A 182 -12.89 10.95 -12.33
N GLY A 183 -12.77 11.35 -11.06
CA GLY A 183 -12.87 10.45 -9.91
C GLY A 183 -14.30 10.38 -9.41
N PHE A 184 -14.72 9.21 -8.97
CA PHE A 184 -16.06 9.00 -8.41
C PHE A 184 -15.96 8.19 -7.11
N ILE A 185 -16.86 8.48 -6.16
CA ILE A 185 -17.09 7.64 -5.00
C ILE A 185 -18.29 6.74 -5.32
N VAL A 186 -18.08 5.43 -5.30
CA VAL A 186 -19.11 4.45 -5.67
C VAL A 186 -19.30 3.47 -4.52
N GLU A 187 -20.49 3.45 -3.94
CA GLU A 187 -20.86 2.49 -2.88
C GLU A 187 -20.87 1.07 -3.43
N SER A 188 -20.42 0.12 -2.63
CA SER A 188 -20.25 -1.28 -3.08
C SER A 188 -21.57 -2.02 -3.35
N ASN A 189 -22.68 -1.53 -2.79
CA ASN A 189 -24.03 -2.13 -2.92
C ASN A 189 -24.83 -1.56 -4.09
N ARG A 190 -24.24 -0.75 -4.98
CA ARG A 190 -24.95 -0.19 -6.14
C ARG A 190 -25.37 -1.28 -7.11
N GLU A 191 -26.61 -1.16 -7.61
CA GLU A 191 -27.14 -2.04 -8.67
C GLU A 191 -26.26 -1.94 -9.92
N GLY A 192 -25.97 -3.08 -10.56
CA GLY A 192 -25.07 -3.16 -11.71
C GLY A 192 -23.59 -3.30 -11.35
N LEU A 193 -23.20 -3.14 -10.08
CA LEU A 193 -21.85 -3.43 -9.62
C LEU A 193 -21.73 -4.90 -9.23
N SER A 194 -20.70 -5.57 -9.73
CA SER A 194 -20.41 -6.94 -9.35
C SER A 194 -18.92 -7.18 -9.15
N LEU A 195 -18.60 -8.03 -8.16
CA LEU A 195 -17.23 -8.41 -7.84
C LEU A 195 -16.89 -9.75 -8.48
N GLY A 196 -15.68 -9.83 -9.04
CA GLY A 196 -15.13 -11.10 -9.48
C GLY A 196 -14.71 -11.99 -8.31
N LYS A 197 -14.26 -13.20 -8.65
CA LYS A 197 -13.67 -14.10 -7.65
C LYS A 197 -12.42 -13.45 -7.02
N LYS A 198 -12.09 -13.86 -5.82
CA LYS A 198 -10.79 -13.57 -5.21
C LYS A 198 -9.67 -14.18 -6.06
N GLU A 199 -8.67 -13.38 -6.39
CA GLU A 199 -7.51 -13.84 -7.17
C GLU A 199 -6.61 -14.74 -6.33
N THR A 200 -6.05 -15.76 -6.96
CA THR A 200 -5.07 -16.66 -6.32
C THR A 200 -3.69 -16.05 -6.45
N ASN A 201 -3.35 -15.20 -5.51
CA ASN A 201 -2.08 -14.47 -5.50
C ASN A 201 -0.90 -15.38 -5.12
N MET A 202 0.27 -15.06 -5.64
CA MET A 202 1.54 -15.71 -5.30
C MET A 202 1.90 -15.52 -3.82
N GLY A 203 1.69 -14.30 -3.29
CA GLY A 203 1.94 -13.91 -1.90
C GLY A 203 0.96 -12.81 -1.48
N GLN A 204 1.02 -12.38 -0.22
CA GLN A 204 0.04 -11.46 0.38
C GLN A 204 -1.40 -11.96 0.16
N ARG A 205 -1.61 -13.24 0.36
CA ARG A 205 -2.85 -13.93 -0.02
C ARG A 205 -4.06 -13.47 0.81
N CYS A 206 -3.84 -12.87 1.95
CA CYS A 206 -4.91 -12.32 2.79
C CYS A 206 -5.48 -10.97 2.30
N SER A 207 -4.86 -10.30 1.32
CA SER A 207 -5.24 -8.94 0.91
C SER A 207 -6.52 -8.81 0.08
N ASP A 208 -7.20 -9.92 -0.26
CA ASP A 208 -8.47 -9.98 -1.00
C ASP A 208 -8.50 -9.14 -2.29
N THR A 209 -7.66 -9.50 -3.24
CA THR A 209 -7.60 -8.84 -4.55
C THR A 209 -8.69 -9.36 -5.48
N ARG A 210 -9.49 -8.45 -6.09
CA ARG A 210 -10.57 -8.83 -7.02
C ARG A 210 -10.65 -7.91 -8.23
N SER A 211 -11.41 -8.36 -9.24
CA SER A 211 -11.95 -7.49 -10.29
C SER A 211 -13.29 -6.90 -9.85
N ILE A 212 -13.64 -5.75 -10.45
CA ILE A 212 -14.97 -5.11 -10.30
C ILE A 212 -15.52 -4.88 -11.70
N SER A 213 -16.78 -5.23 -11.93
CA SER A 213 -17.52 -4.92 -13.16
C SER A 213 -18.63 -3.93 -12.88
N PHE A 214 -18.75 -2.95 -13.77
CA PHE A 214 -19.80 -1.92 -13.77
C PHE A 214 -20.65 -2.11 -15.02
N ASP A 215 -21.92 -2.45 -14.84
CA ASP A 215 -22.91 -2.60 -15.90
C ASP A 215 -24.07 -1.63 -15.64
N ASN A 216 -24.02 -0.47 -16.29
CA ASN A 216 -24.97 0.62 -16.12
C ASN A 216 -25.15 1.06 -14.65
N VAL A 217 -24.05 1.12 -13.89
CA VAL A 217 -24.09 1.51 -12.48
C VAL A 217 -24.45 3.00 -12.39
N ARG A 218 -25.64 3.27 -11.83
CA ARG A 218 -26.14 4.63 -11.63
C ARG A 218 -25.70 5.18 -10.29
N ILE A 219 -25.07 6.36 -10.31
CA ILE A 219 -24.65 7.09 -9.11
C ILE A 219 -25.10 8.54 -9.20
N PRO A 220 -25.45 9.20 -8.09
CA PRO A 220 -25.76 10.63 -8.05
C PRO A 220 -24.58 11.48 -8.50
N ALA A 221 -24.85 12.62 -9.12
CA ALA A 221 -23.81 13.53 -9.63
C ALA A 221 -22.93 14.13 -8.51
N ASP A 222 -23.42 14.19 -7.28
CA ASP A 222 -22.66 14.63 -6.11
C ASP A 222 -21.60 13.60 -5.63
N GLN A 223 -21.57 12.40 -6.23
CA GLN A 223 -20.50 11.42 -6.05
C GLN A 223 -19.29 11.65 -6.98
N LEU A 224 -19.35 12.59 -7.90
CA LEU A 224 -18.19 13.09 -8.62
C LEU A 224 -17.22 13.77 -7.63
N VAL A 225 -15.99 13.30 -7.53
CA VAL A 225 -14.99 13.86 -6.60
C VAL A 225 -14.59 15.27 -7.03
N GLY A 226 -14.92 16.24 -6.20
CA GLY A 226 -14.74 17.68 -6.49
C GLY A 226 -15.97 18.31 -7.15
N GLU A 227 -15.79 19.51 -7.73
CA GLU A 227 -16.89 20.32 -8.27
C GLU A 227 -17.04 20.19 -9.80
N SER A 228 -16.08 19.59 -10.48
CA SER A 228 -16.06 19.52 -11.94
C SER A 228 -15.42 18.23 -12.47
N GLU A 229 -15.86 17.85 -13.66
CA GLU A 229 -15.20 16.80 -14.44
C GLU A 229 -13.73 17.18 -14.75
N SER A 230 -12.92 16.21 -15.18
CA SER A 230 -11.51 16.36 -15.56
C SER A 230 -10.46 16.55 -14.45
N GLY A 231 -10.86 16.58 -13.19
CA GLY A 231 -9.92 16.61 -12.04
C GLY A 231 -9.35 15.23 -11.64
N GLY A 232 -9.98 14.15 -12.08
CA GLY A 232 -9.73 12.79 -11.57
C GLY A 232 -8.31 12.26 -11.79
N TRP A 233 -7.67 12.61 -12.91
CA TRP A 233 -6.28 12.23 -13.16
C TRP A 233 -5.34 12.79 -12.08
N MET A 234 -5.44 14.09 -11.78
CA MET A 234 -4.56 14.71 -10.79
C MET A 234 -4.83 14.16 -9.39
N ASN A 235 -6.10 13.97 -9.05
CA ASN A 235 -6.51 13.40 -7.76
C ASN A 235 -5.96 11.97 -7.59
N ALA A 236 -6.06 11.13 -8.63
CA ALA A 236 -5.54 9.78 -8.60
C ALA A 236 -4.00 9.74 -8.57
N MET A 237 -3.32 10.63 -9.31
CA MET A 237 -1.86 10.63 -9.37
C MET A 237 -1.22 11.24 -8.10
N SER A 238 -1.85 12.24 -7.47
CA SER A 238 -1.36 12.81 -6.21
C SER A 238 -1.41 11.81 -5.06
N ALA A 239 -2.38 10.89 -5.06
CA ALA A 239 -2.44 9.80 -4.09
C ALA A 239 -1.16 8.95 -4.08
N PHE A 240 -0.52 8.75 -5.23
CA PHE A 240 0.71 7.96 -5.32
C PHE A 240 1.94 8.62 -4.68
N ASP A 241 2.00 9.96 -4.62
CA ASP A 241 3.12 10.64 -3.98
C ASP A 241 3.06 10.49 -2.44
N LEU A 242 1.86 10.28 -1.89
CA LEU A 242 1.62 9.95 -0.48
C LEU A 242 1.74 8.45 -0.20
N SER A 243 1.28 7.59 -1.11
CA SER A 243 1.26 6.14 -0.87
C SER A 243 2.62 5.45 -1.08
N ARG A 244 3.47 5.94 -1.98
CA ARG A 244 4.77 5.32 -2.26
C ARG A 244 5.71 5.26 -1.06
N PRO A 245 5.84 6.29 -0.19
CA PRO A 245 6.58 6.16 1.07
C PRO A 245 6.05 5.04 1.96
N ASN A 246 4.73 4.87 2.04
CA ASN A 246 4.08 3.81 2.81
C ASN A 246 4.38 2.42 2.25
N ILE A 247 4.39 2.25 0.94
CA ILE A 247 4.81 0.98 0.31
C ILE A 247 6.31 0.73 0.53
N ALA A 248 7.15 1.77 0.55
CA ALA A 248 8.56 1.62 0.90
C ALA A 248 8.72 1.20 2.38
N ALA A 249 7.88 1.70 3.29
CA ALA A 249 7.81 1.26 4.68
C ALA A 249 7.39 -0.20 4.79
N HIS A 250 6.36 -0.63 4.06
CA HIS A 250 5.97 -2.06 4.00
C HIS A 250 7.12 -2.95 3.53
N ALA A 251 7.85 -2.52 2.50
CA ALA A 251 9.00 -3.26 1.98
C ALA A 251 10.16 -3.32 3.00
N THR A 252 10.35 -2.25 3.78
CA THR A 252 11.34 -2.17 4.86
C THR A 252 10.95 -3.10 6.02
N GLY A 253 9.69 -3.12 6.43
CA GLY A 253 9.17 -4.01 7.47
C GLY A 253 9.30 -5.49 7.11
N LEU A 254 8.89 -5.86 5.89
CA LEU A 254 9.11 -7.22 5.35
C LEU A 254 10.60 -7.59 5.36
N SER A 255 11.47 -6.67 4.93
CA SER A 255 12.92 -6.88 4.89
C SER A 255 13.49 -7.13 6.27
N ARG A 256 13.03 -6.36 7.27
CA ARG A 256 13.37 -6.55 8.69
C ARG A 256 12.96 -7.94 9.18
N ALA A 257 11.72 -8.34 8.95
CA ALA A 257 11.23 -9.66 9.33
C ALA A 257 12.06 -10.79 8.70
N ALA A 258 12.36 -10.71 7.40
CA ALA A 258 13.18 -11.70 6.70
C ALA A 258 14.61 -11.76 7.24
N TYR A 259 15.23 -10.61 7.50
CA TYR A 259 16.56 -10.49 8.09
C TYR A 259 16.61 -11.09 9.50
N GLU A 260 15.66 -10.78 10.35
CA GLU A 260 15.62 -11.27 11.74
C GLU A 260 15.47 -12.79 11.79
N HIS A 261 14.59 -13.36 10.96
CA HIS A 261 14.50 -14.81 10.81
C HIS A 261 15.81 -15.44 10.33
N ALA A 262 16.45 -14.85 9.31
CA ALA A 262 17.74 -15.34 8.81
C ALA A 262 18.85 -15.25 9.87
N LEU A 263 18.91 -14.14 10.63
CA LEU A 263 19.87 -13.93 11.70
C LEU A 263 19.70 -14.96 12.82
N GLN A 264 18.46 -15.15 13.29
CA GLN A 264 18.14 -16.13 14.33
C GLN A 264 18.53 -17.54 13.87
N TYR A 265 18.06 -17.97 12.70
CA TYR A 265 18.38 -19.29 12.17
C TYR A 265 19.88 -19.51 11.98
N SER A 266 20.62 -18.48 11.56
CA SER A 266 22.07 -18.57 11.39
C SER A 266 22.83 -18.79 12.71
N ASN A 267 22.23 -18.43 13.85
CA ASN A 267 22.77 -18.68 15.18
C ASN A 267 22.48 -20.11 15.66
N GLU A 268 21.34 -20.66 15.29
CA GLU A 268 20.88 -21.99 15.74
C GLU A 268 21.46 -23.11 14.85
N ARG A 269 21.43 -22.94 13.53
CA ARG A 269 21.87 -23.94 12.57
C ARG A 269 23.38 -24.06 12.52
N GLN A 270 23.89 -25.29 12.59
CA GLN A 270 25.31 -25.61 12.49
C GLN A 270 25.64 -26.40 11.22
N THR A 271 26.75 -26.04 10.59
CA THR A 271 27.36 -26.78 9.46
C THR A 271 28.87 -26.72 9.58
N PHE A 272 29.56 -27.77 9.14
CA PHE A 272 31.01 -27.85 9.23
C PHE A 272 31.56 -27.59 10.65
N GLY A 273 30.84 -28.05 11.69
CA GLY A 273 31.24 -27.96 13.08
C GLY A 273 31.08 -26.56 13.74
N LYS A 274 30.38 -25.63 13.13
CA LYS A 274 30.13 -24.29 13.71
C LYS A 274 28.79 -23.70 13.25
N PRO A 275 28.21 -22.74 14.01
CA PRO A 275 27.00 -22.01 13.58
C PRO A 275 27.18 -21.32 12.24
N LEU A 276 26.06 -21.18 11.48
CA LEU A 276 26.09 -20.57 10.14
C LEU A 276 26.67 -19.16 10.15
N HIS A 277 26.32 -18.32 11.14
CA HIS A 277 26.84 -16.95 11.26
C HIS A 277 28.37 -16.86 11.43
N ARG A 278 29.07 -17.99 11.70
CA ARG A 278 30.53 -18.07 11.76
C ARG A 278 31.18 -18.30 10.39
N HIS A 279 30.39 -18.48 9.34
CA HIS A 279 30.90 -18.57 7.97
C HIS A 279 30.90 -17.17 7.33
N GLN A 280 32.03 -16.75 6.78
CA GLN A 280 32.21 -15.39 6.23
C GLN A 280 31.16 -15.04 5.15
N ALA A 281 30.78 -15.98 4.28
CA ALA A 281 29.77 -15.75 3.26
C ALA A 281 28.40 -15.39 3.88
N ILE A 282 28.01 -16.06 4.98
CA ILE A 282 26.77 -15.76 5.69
C ILE A 282 26.87 -14.38 6.39
N GLN A 283 28.03 -14.06 6.99
CA GLN A 283 28.25 -12.73 7.58
C GLN A 283 28.10 -11.61 6.56
N PHE A 284 28.60 -11.79 5.34
CA PHE A 284 28.46 -10.80 4.28
C PHE A 284 26.99 -10.64 3.85
N MET A 285 26.27 -11.74 3.67
CA MET A 285 24.83 -11.70 3.36
C MET A 285 24.05 -10.92 4.44
N LEU A 286 24.25 -11.22 5.72
CA LEU A 286 23.59 -10.54 6.82
C LEU A 286 23.97 -9.05 6.90
N ALA A 287 25.24 -8.70 6.64
CA ALA A 287 25.70 -7.30 6.61
C ALA A 287 25.05 -6.52 5.46
N ASP A 288 24.97 -7.12 4.26
CA ASP A 288 24.32 -6.52 3.10
C ASP A 288 22.81 -6.33 3.35
N MET A 289 22.11 -7.33 3.89
CA MET A 289 20.70 -7.23 4.26
C MET A 289 20.46 -6.06 5.22
N LYS A 290 21.27 -5.96 6.29
CA LYS A 290 21.11 -4.89 7.29
C LYS A 290 21.38 -3.51 6.68
N THR A 291 22.39 -3.39 5.81
CA THR A 291 22.71 -2.14 5.10
C THR A 291 21.56 -1.72 4.18
N ASP A 292 21.01 -2.66 3.40
CA ASP A 292 19.89 -2.39 2.48
C ASP A 292 18.61 -1.98 3.25
N ILE A 293 18.36 -2.54 4.46
CA ILE A 293 17.25 -2.14 5.34
C ILE A 293 17.42 -0.68 5.81
N GLU A 294 18.59 -0.33 6.32
CA GLU A 294 18.85 1.04 6.78
C GLU A 294 18.74 2.06 5.64
N ALA A 295 19.28 1.72 4.47
CA ALA A 295 19.15 2.57 3.28
C ALA A 295 17.69 2.74 2.85
N SER A 296 16.90 1.66 2.88
CA SER A 296 15.46 1.69 2.59
C SER A 296 14.71 2.62 3.54
N ARG A 297 14.96 2.48 4.84
CA ARG A 297 14.35 3.31 5.90
C ARG A 297 14.68 4.78 5.72
N MET A 298 15.97 5.12 5.49
CA MET A 298 16.39 6.51 5.32
C MET A 298 15.78 7.17 4.09
N LEU A 299 15.66 6.45 2.97
CA LEU A 299 14.97 6.97 1.78
C LEU A 299 13.47 7.16 2.02
N THR A 300 12.83 6.26 2.78
CA THR A 300 11.44 6.34 3.17
C THR A 300 11.18 7.56 4.06
N TRP A 301 11.95 7.72 5.12
CA TRP A 301 11.82 8.85 6.05
C TRP A 301 12.10 10.19 5.36
N LYS A 302 13.09 10.26 4.46
CA LYS A 302 13.32 11.46 3.67
C LYS A 302 12.09 11.85 2.87
N SER A 303 11.45 10.90 2.17
CA SER A 303 10.28 11.17 1.36
C SER A 303 9.06 11.56 2.20
N ALA A 304 8.87 10.91 3.35
CA ALA A 304 7.79 11.23 4.28
C ALA A 304 7.96 12.63 4.87
N SER A 305 9.16 12.96 5.34
CA SER A 305 9.47 14.31 5.87
C SER A 305 9.30 15.42 4.83
N GLU A 306 9.63 15.18 3.57
CA GLU A 306 9.38 16.14 2.48
C GLU A 306 7.88 16.38 2.28
N ALA A 307 7.06 15.32 2.33
CA ALA A 307 5.60 15.42 2.23
C ALA A 307 5.02 16.25 3.39
N ASP A 308 5.45 16.00 4.62
CA ASP A 308 4.93 16.66 5.83
C ASP A 308 5.23 18.17 5.87
N VAL A 309 6.35 18.59 5.30
CA VAL A 309 6.67 20.03 5.19
C VAL A 309 6.17 20.67 3.89
N GLY A 310 5.32 19.97 3.14
CA GLY A 310 4.71 20.48 1.90
C GLY A 310 5.69 20.60 0.72
N VAL A 311 6.85 19.96 0.78
CA VAL A 311 7.78 19.86 -0.34
C VAL A 311 7.33 18.74 -1.27
N LYS A 312 7.33 19.03 -2.58
CA LYS A 312 6.97 18.01 -3.58
C LYS A 312 7.93 16.84 -3.53
N ASN A 313 7.45 15.68 -3.08
CA ASN A 313 8.23 14.49 -2.84
C ASN A 313 8.20 13.44 -3.98
N THR A 314 7.69 13.77 -5.18
CA THR A 314 7.53 12.80 -6.29
C THR A 314 8.83 12.05 -6.61
N GLU A 315 9.98 12.73 -6.63
CA GLU A 315 11.28 12.12 -6.91
C GLU A 315 11.74 11.23 -5.76
N SER A 316 11.72 11.74 -4.53
CA SER A 316 12.15 10.99 -3.34
C SER A 316 11.24 9.80 -3.03
N ALA A 317 9.92 9.94 -3.23
CA ALA A 317 8.96 8.86 -3.12
C ALA A 317 9.25 7.73 -4.13
N ALA A 318 9.60 8.09 -5.37
CA ALA A 318 10.00 7.12 -6.38
C ALA A 318 11.35 6.44 -6.03
N HIS A 319 12.31 7.17 -5.46
CA HIS A 319 13.57 6.61 -4.95
C HIS A 319 13.30 5.60 -3.83
N ALA A 320 12.53 5.99 -2.81
CA ALA A 320 12.20 5.17 -1.66
C ALA A 320 11.51 3.87 -2.10
N LYS A 321 10.41 3.99 -2.85
CA LYS A 321 9.62 2.83 -3.29
C LYS A 321 10.43 1.88 -4.17
N ARG A 322 11.19 2.39 -5.14
CA ARG A 322 12.02 1.55 -6.01
C ARG A 322 13.09 0.82 -5.22
N PHE A 323 13.83 1.55 -4.37
CA PHE A 323 14.95 0.95 -3.64
C PHE A 323 14.46 -0.09 -2.64
N ALA A 324 13.51 0.27 -1.79
CA ALA A 324 12.98 -0.64 -0.75
C ALA A 324 12.35 -1.90 -1.35
N SER A 325 11.58 -1.79 -2.45
CA SER A 325 10.96 -2.94 -3.09
C SER A 325 11.99 -3.88 -3.74
N ASP A 326 13.04 -3.34 -4.37
CA ASP A 326 14.11 -4.15 -4.96
C ASP A 326 14.96 -4.80 -3.85
N ALA A 327 15.25 -4.08 -2.76
CA ALA A 327 15.93 -4.60 -1.57
C ALA A 327 15.13 -5.71 -0.89
N ALA A 328 13.82 -5.53 -0.70
CA ALA A 328 12.95 -6.53 -0.08
C ALA A 328 12.96 -7.87 -0.84
N MET A 329 12.94 -7.83 -2.17
CA MET A 329 13.04 -9.04 -2.98
C MET A 329 14.40 -9.72 -2.83
N LYS A 330 15.50 -8.96 -2.79
CA LYS A 330 16.85 -9.49 -2.58
C LYS A 330 16.99 -10.08 -1.18
N ILE A 331 16.63 -9.33 -0.14
CA ILE A 331 16.76 -9.73 1.27
C ILE A 331 15.94 -10.98 1.56
N SER A 332 14.69 -11.05 1.10
CA SER A 332 13.84 -12.22 1.32
C SER A 332 14.34 -13.45 0.57
N THR A 333 14.93 -13.29 -0.61
CA THR A 333 15.60 -14.38 -1.36
C THR A 333 16.85 -14.87 -0.62
N ASP A 334 17.66 -13.94 -0.10
CA ASP A 334 18.86 -14.27 0.67
C ASP A 334 18.48 -14.93 2.01
N ALA A 335 17.36 -14.55 2.64
CA ALA A 335 16.84 -15.21 3.84
C ALA A 335 16.49 -16.68 3.57
N VAL A 336 15.79 -16.97 2.46
CA VAL A 336 15.55 -18.36 2.01
C VAL A 336 16.87 -19.10 1.80
N GLN A 337 17.88 -18.45 1.21
CA GLN A 337 19.19 -19.06 1.00
C GLN A 337 19.91 -19.37 2.31
N VAL A 338 19.81 -18.52 3.35
CA VAL A 338 20.39 -18.78 4.67
C VAL A 338 19.75 -20.00 5.33
N TYR A 339 18.43 -20.17 5.17
CA TYR A 339 17.71 -21.36 5.64
C TYR A 339 18.05 -22.64 4.84
N GLY A 340 18.57 -22.50 3.61
CA GLY A 340 18.85 -23.63 2.72
C GLY A 340 17.57 -24.40 2.36
N GLY A 341 17.63 -25.74 2.40
CA GLY A 341 16.48 -26.58 2.06
C GLY A 341 15.23 -26.32 2.91
N TYR A 342 15.40 -25.96 4.17
CA TYR A 342 14.28 -25.57 5.04
C TYR A 342 13.60 -24.28 4.59
N GLY A 343 14.34 -23.30 4.06
CA GLY A 343 13.76 -22.06 3.55
C GLY A 343 12.89 -22.22 2.29
N TYR A 344 12.99 -23.39 1.62
CA TYR A 344 12.17 -23.72 0.47
C TYR A 344 10.82 -24.36 0.84
N SER A 345 10.64 -24.75 2.13
CA SER A 345 9.39 -25.27 2.66
C SER A 345 8.47 -24.12 3.10
N GLU A 346 7.17 -24.21 2.82
CA GLU A 346 6.17 -23.27 3.29
C GLU A 346 5.96 -23.29 4.81
N GLU A 347 6.43 -24.33 5.51
CA GLU A 347 6.44 -24.41 6.99
C GLU A 347 7.37 -23.38 7.66
N TYR A 348 8.19 -22.67 6.87
CA TYR A 348 9.11 -21.65 7.37
C TYR A 348 8.75 -20.25 6.84
N PRO A 349 8.77 -19.23 7.68
CA PRO A 349 8.22 -17.89 7.36
C PRO A 349 8.94 -17.21 6.19
N VAL A 350 10.20 -17.56 5.92
CA VAL A 350 11.01 -16.92 4.85
C VAL A 350 10.47 -17.23 3.45
N ALA A 351 9.84 -18.40 3.23
CA ALA A 351 9.19 -18.72 1.96
C ALA A 351 7.99 -17.79 1.70
N ARG A 352 7.13 -17.56 2.71
CA ARG A 352 6.00 -16.65 2.65
C ARG A 352 6.46 -15.21 2.41
N LEU A 353 7.47 -14.74 3.13
CA LEU A 353 8.03 -13.40 2.98
C LEU A 353 8.61 -13.17 1.57
N MET A 354 9.31 -14.15 0.99
CA MET A 354 9.82 -14.05 -0.38
C MET A 354 8.68 -13.97 -1.41
N ARG A 355 7.62 -14.76 -1.27
CA ARG A 355 6.44 -14.68 -2.14
C ARG A 355 5.76 -13.32 -2.02
N ALA A 356 5.62 -12.80 -0.80
CA ALA A 356 5.03 -11.50 -0.52
C ALA A 356 5.84 -10.33 -1.07
N ALA A 357 7.18 -10.40 -1.06
CA ALA A 357 8.05 -9.33 -1.54
C ALA A 357 7.87 -9.03 -3.04
N LYS A 358 7.51 -10.04 -3.84
CA LYS A 358 7.48 -9.88 -5.31
C LYS A 358 6.47 -8.84 -5.78
N VAL A 359 5.29 -8.77 -5.19
CA VAL A 359 4.27 -7.81 -5.62
C VAL A 359 4.66 -6.36 -5.32
N MET A 360 5.53 -6.13 -4.32
CA MET A 360 6.03 -4.79 -3.98
C MET A 360 6.83 -4.14 -5.12
N GLN A 361 7.46 -4.94 -5.99
CA GLN A 361 8.10 -4.45 -7.21
C GLN A 361 7.13 -4.11 -8.33
N ILE A 362 5.83 -4.46 -8.20
CA ILE A 362 4.82 -4.41 -9.26
C ILE A 362 3.78 -3.33 -9.00
N TYR A 363 3.09 -3.39 -7.86
CA TYR A 363 2.00 -2.47 -7.54
C TYR A 363 2.52 -1.07 -7.17
N GLU A 364 1.62 -0.07 -7.09
CA GLU A 364 1.94 1.34 -6.79
C GLU A 364 2.96 1.97 -7.76
N GLY A 365 2.95 1.47 -9.00
CA GLY A 365 3.95 1.74 -10.03
C GLY A 365 5.15 0.81 -9.90
N SER A 366 5.38 0.00 -10.95
CA SER A 366 6.48 -0.97 -10.93
C SER A 366 7.85 -0.30 -10.73
N SER A 367 8.86 -1.08 -10.32
CA SER A 367 10.23 -0.58 -10.21
C SER A 367 10.74 0.09 -11.50
N GLN A 368 10.21 -0.31 -12.67
CA GLN A 368 10.49 0.34 -13.96
C GLN A 368 9.78 1.70 -14.07
N VAL A 369 8.51 1.79 -13.66
CA VAL A 369 7.77 3.06 -13.62
C VAL A 369 8.45 4.05 -12.68
N GLN A 370 8.92 3.60 -11.51
CA GLN A 370 9.69 4.48 -10.61
C GLN A 370 10.95 5.03 -11.28
N ARG A 371 11.69 4.20 -12.04
CA ARG A 371 12.86 4.66 -12.81
C ARG A 371 12.50 5.69 -13.89
N MET A 372 11.33 5.52 -14.55
CA MET A 372 10.81 6.51 -15.50
C MET A 372 10.50 7.85 -14.81
N ILE A 373 9.88 7.81 -13.62
CA ILE A 373 9.57 9.01 -12.84
C ILE A 373 10.85 9.72 -12.43
N ILE A 374 11.82 9.00 -11.85
CA ILE A 374 13.12 9.54 -11.46
C ILE A 374 13.81 10.17 -12.70
N GLY A 375 13.89 9.42 -13.80
CA GLY A 375 14.50 9.91 -15.05
C GLY A 375 13.87 11.21 -15.54
N ARG A 376 12.54 11.31 -15.51
CA ARG A 376 11.80 12.53 -15.88
C ARG A 376 12.11 13.69 -14.93
N GLU A 377 12.10 13.46 -13.61
CA GLU A 377 12.34 14.55 -12.65
C GLU A 377 13.76 15.11 -12.73
N ILE A 378 14.79 14.28 -12.89
CA ILE A 378 16.18 14.74 -13.01
C ILE A 378 16.49 15.41 -14.35
N THR A 379 15.69 15.15 -15.41
CA THR A 379 15.93 15.70 -16.75
C THR A 379 15.01 16.85 -17.14
N LYS A 380 13.99 17.15 -16.33
CA LYS A 380 12.94 18.15 -16.71
C LYS A 380 13.45 19.58 -16.90
N ASN A 381 14.65 19.89 -16.41
CA ASN A 381 15.28 21.21 -16.51
C ASN A 381 16.47 21.22 -17.48
N LEU A 382 16.71 20.13 -18.20
CA LEU A 382 17.73 20.05 -19.26
C LEU A 382 17.13 20.47 -20.60
#